data_934f3d60f3517cd9d209662ba1571c43
#
_entry.id   934f3d60f3517cd9d209662ba1571c43
#
_cell.length_a   1.000
_cell.length_b   1.000
_cell.length_c   1.000
_cell.angle_alpha   90.00
_cell.angle_beta   90.00
_cell.angle_gamma   90.00
#
_symmetry.space_group_name_H-M   'P 1'
#
loop_
_entity.id
_entity.type
_entity.pdbx_description
1 polymer ?
#
loop_
_entity_poly.entity_id
_entity_poly.type
_entity_poly.pdbx_seq_one_letter_code
_entity_poly.pdbx_strand_id
1 'polypeptide(L)'
;RVYNIVMDDDAKRELARRSRGTPRIANRLFRRVRDFSQFYGDATITRDRTIEALERLKVDNLGLDDVDHKYLLGIIHRFKGGPVGLEAIAASIGEEPQTLEDVNEPYLLQIGLIKRTPRGRIATAEAYRHLNIEQDYE
;
A
#
# COMPACT_ATOMS: atom_id res chain seq x y z
N ARG A 1 18.98 20.76 4.28
CA ARG A 1 19.89 20.02 5.14
C ARG A 1 19.91 18.53 4.76
N VAL A 2 21.11 18.00 4.63
CA VAL A 2 21.30 16.60 4.27
C VAL A 2 21.53 15.79 5.55
N TYR A 3 20.79 14.71 5.69
CA TYR A 3 20.95 13.77 6.79
C TYR A 3 21.62 12.52 6.25
N ASN A 4 22.76 12.16 6.83
CA ASN A 4 23.49 10.97 6.45
C ASN A 4 23.03 9.78 7.30
N ILE A 5 21.79 9.36 7.07
CA ILE A 5 21.27 8.17 7.71
C ILE A 5 21.60 6.98 6.81
N VAL A 6 22.17 5.95 7.41
CA VAL A 6 22.54 4.71 6.72
C VAL A 6 21.50 3.64 7.08
N MET A 7 20.98 2.96 6.07
CA MET A 7 20.11 1.81 6.28
C MET A 7 20.95 0.55 6.22
N ASP A 8 20.85 -0.33 7.23
CA ASP A 8 21.62 -1.58 7.21
C ASP A 8 21.05 -2.56 6.18
N ASP A 9 21.79 -3.63 5.90
CA ASP A 9 21.41 -4.57 4.83
C ASP A 9 20.11 -5.32 5.15
N ASP A 10 19.89 -5.67 6.40
CA ASP A 10 18.65 -6.34 6.80
C ASP A 10 17.45 -5.43 6.64
N ALA A 11 17.60 -4.14 6.96
CA ALA A 11 16.56 -3.14 6.76
C ALA A 11 16.24 -2.97 5.28
N LYS A 12 17.29 -2.93 4.43
CA LYS A 12 17.11 -2.83 2.98
C LYS A 12 16.35 -4.02 2.42
N ARG A 13 16.66 -5.23 2.89
CA ARG A 13 15.95 -6.43 2.47
C ARG A 13 14.48 -6.40 2.88
N GLU A 14 14.20 -5.96 4.09
CA GLU A 14 12.83 -5.85 4.57
C GLU A 14 12.04 -4.83 3.74
N LEU A 15 12.64 -3.68 3.47
CA LEU A 15 12.02 -2.64 2.65
C LEU A 15 11.77 -3.14 1.23
N ALA A 16 12.75 -3.80 0.62
CA ALA A 16 12.63 -4.36 -0.73
C ALA A 16 11.51 -5.40 -0.80
N ARG A 17 11.42 -6.25 0.22
CA ARG A 17 10.38 -7.28 0.29
C ARG A 17 8.98 -6.63 0.29
N ARG A 18 8.81 -5.55 1.04
CA ARG A 18 7.52 -4.86 1.15
C ARG A 18 7.20 -3.98 -0.05
N SER A 19 8.22 -3.61 -0.84
CA SER A 19 8.01 -2.84 -2.07
C SER A 19 7.88 -3.72 -3.31
N ARG A 20 8.11 -5.00 -3.16
CA ARG A 20 7.95 -6.00 -4.23
C ARG A 20 8.71 -5.66 -5.51
N GLY A 21 9.90 -5.09 -5.37
CA GLY A 21 10.74 -4.76 -6.50
C GLY A 21 10.28 -3.55 -7.31
N THR A 22 9.33 -2.77 -6.79
CA THR A 22 8.85 -1.56 -7.45
C THR A 22 9.66 -0.37 -6.93
N PRO A 23 10.55 0.23 -7.74
CA PRO A 23 11.42 1.32 -7.24
C PRO A 23 10.65 2.52 -6.70
N ARG A 24 9.54 2.88 -7.33
CA ARG A 24 8.73 4.01 -6.86
C ARG A 24 8.20 3.77 -5.45
N ILE A 25 7.69 2.57 -5.20
CA ILE A 25 7.17 2.19 -3.89
C ILE A 25 8.30 2.11 -2.88
N ALA A 26 9.43 1.50 -3.27
CA ALA A 26 10.60 1.42 -2.40
C ALA A 26 11.08 2.80 -1.96
N ASN A 27 11.15 3.76 -2.89
CA ASN A 27 11.57 5.12 -2.57
C ASN A 27 10.59 5.82 -1.64
N ARG A 28 9.29 5.64 -1.87
CA ARG A 28 8.26 6.22 -1.02
C ARG A 28 8.35 5.67 0.41
N LEU A 29 8.46 4.35 0.54
CA LEU A 29 8.57 3.70 1.84
C LEU A 29 9.88 4.07 2.54
N PHE A 30 10.98 4.15 1.80
CA PHE A 30 12.27 4.53 2.36
C PHE A 30 12.19 5.92 3.01
N ARG A 31 11.59 6.89 2.33
CA ARG A 31 11.45 8.25 2.88
C ARG A 31 10.66 8.25 4.18
N ARG A 32 9.58 7.47 4.23
CA ARG A 32 8.75 7.36 5.42
C ARG A 32 9.52 6.72 6.58
N VAL A 33 10.23 5.63 6.30
CA VAL A 33 11.04 4.95 7.31
C VAL A 33 12.17 5.86 7.80
N ARG A 34 12.82 6.56 6.88
CA ARG A 34 13.88 7.51 7.23
C ARG A 34 13.36 8.59 8.16
N ASP A 35 12.23 9.19 7.83
CA ASP A 35 11.65 10.26 8.64
C ASP A 35 11.28 9.74 10.03
N PHE A 36 10.73 8.53 10.11
CA PHE A 36 10.41 7.89 11.37
C PHE A 36 11.65 7.67 12.23
N SER A 37 12.72 7.13 11.62
CA SER A 37 13.99 6.89 12.32
C SER A 37 14.62 8.19 12.81
N GLN A 38 14.57 9.24 12.00
CA GLN A 38 15.09 10.55 12.39
C GLN A 38 14.35 11.12 13.60
N PHE A 39 13.06 10.90 13.65
CA PHE A 39 12.25 11.33 14.80
C PHE A 39 12.78 10.73 16.11
N TYR A 40 13.24 9.48 16.06
CA TYR A 40 13.79 8.78 17.23
C TYR A 40 15.30 8.99 17.39
N GLY A 41 15.93 9.76 16.51
CA GLY A 41 17.36 10.06 16.62
C GLY A 41 18.28 8.93 16.24
N ASP A 42 17.82 7.99 15.42
CA ASP A 42 18.62 6.85 15.02
C ASP A 42 19.76 7.26 14.09
N ALA A 43 20.97 6.74 14.31
CA ALA A 43 22.11 6.94 13.41
C ALA A 43 22.05 5.96 12.23
N THR A 44 21.50 4.78 12.46
CA THR A 44 21.37 3.71 11.46
C THR A 44 19.95 3.18 11.50
N ILE A 45 19.38 2.97 10.33
CA ILE A 45 18.04 2.36 10.23
C ILE A 45 18.21 0.86 10.25
N THR A 46 17.72 0.22 11.31
CA THR A 46 17.78 -1.23 11.48
C THR A 46 16.53 -1.90 10.93
N ARG A 47 16.59 -3.22 10.77
CA ARG A 47 15.43 -4.01 10.36
C ARG A 47 14.26 -3.82 11.34
N ASP A 48 14.55 -3.86 12.64
CA ASP A 48 13.49 -3.71 13.66
C ASP A 48 12.82 -2.34 13.59
N ARG A 49 13.62 -1.28 13.39
CA ARG A 49 13.08 0.06 13.23
C ARG A 49 12.26 0.18 11.94
N THR A 50 12.71 -0.47 10.88
CA THR A 50 11.98 -0.50 9.60
C THR A 50 10.62 -1.17 9.78
N ILE A 51 10.58 -2.32 10.44
CA ILE A 51 9.31 -3.03 10.69
C ILE A 51 8.39 -2.16 11.54
N GLU A 52 8.91 -1.56 12.61
CA GLU A 52 8.12 -0.68 13.48
C GLU A 52 7.54 0.49 12.70
N ALA A 53 8.36 1.13 11.85
CA ALA A 53 7.92 2.26 11.04
C ALA A 53 6.80 1.85 10.09
N LEU A 54 6.97 0.73 9.39
CA LEU A 54 5.98 0.27 8.42
C LEU A 54 4.68 -0.13 9.11
N GLU A 55 4.74 -0.70 10.31
CA GLU A 55 3.54 -1.00 11.09
C GLU A 55 2.81 0.27 11.54
N ARG A 56 3.57 1.29 11.96
CA ARG A 56 2.98 2.58 12.36
C ARG A 56 2.33 3.30 11.18
N LEU A 57 2.89 3.12 9.98
CA LEU A 57 2.35 3.66 8.73
C LEU A 57 1.24 2.78 8.16
N LYS A 58 0.92 1.68 8.83
CA LYS A 58 -0.07 0.68 8.39
C LYS A 58 0.28 0.04 7.07
N VAL A 59 1.57 -0.17 6.84
CA VAL A 59 2.06 -0.88 5.65
C VAL A 59 2.16 -2.37 5.98
N ASP A 60 1.43 -3.18 5.26
CA ASP A 60 1.41 -4.62 5.50
C ASP A 60 2.55 -5.35 4.76
N ASN A 61 2.52 -6.69 4.81
CA ASN A 61 3.57 -7.50 4.20
C ASN A 61 3.59 -7.47 2.67
N LEU A 62 2.56 -6.94 2.03
CA LEU A 62 2.54 -6.68 0.59
C LEU A 62 2.95 -5.25 0.24
N GLY A 63 3.25 -4.42 1.24
CA GLY A 63 3.59 -3.03 1.02
C GLY A 63 2.39 -2.12 0.84
N LEU A 64 1.19 -2.59 1.18
CA LEU A 64 -0.02 -1.77 1.08
C LEU A 64 -0.11 -0.82 2.26
N ASP A 65 -0.42 0.43 1.98
CA ASP A 65 -0.60 1.45 3.02
C ASP A 65 -2.08 1.62 3.38
N ASP A 66 -2.36 2.62 4.22
CA ASP A 66 -3.72 2.89 4.70
C ASP A 66 -4.69 3.21 3.54
N VAL A 67 -4.24 3.98 2.55
CA VAL A 67 -5.08 4.35 1.40
C VAL A 67 -5.37 3.12 0.54
N ASP A 68 -4.38 2.26 0.33
CA ASP A 68 -4.58 1.02 -0.42
C ASP A 68 -5.63 0.14 0.26
N HIS A 69 -5.55 0.02 1.59
CA HIS A 69 -6.54 -0.75 2.36
C HIS A 69 -7.93 -0.14 2.25
N LYS A 70 -8.04 1.19 2.38
CA LYS A 70 -9.32 1.88 2.22
C LYS A 70 -9.91 1.67 0.83
N TYR A 71 -9.06 1.71 -0.19
CA TYR A 71 -9.46 1.47 -1.57
C TYR A 71 -10.09 0.08 -1.73
N LEU A 72 -9.37 -0.95 -1.29
CA LEU A 72 -9.84 -2.33 -1.40
C LEU A 72 -11.07 -2.57 -0.55
N LEU A 73 -11.07 -2.11 0.70
CA LEU A 73 -12.22 -2.27 1.58
C LEU A 73 -13.44 -1.53 1.07
N GLY A 74 -13.24 -0.37 0.45
CA GLY A 74 -14.31 0.38 -0.17
C GLY A 74 -15.00 -0.40 -1.27
N ILE A 75 -14.21 -0.99 -2.17
CA ILE A 75 -14.76 -1.82 -3.25
C ILE A 75 -15.52 -3.01 -2.67
N ILE A 76 -14.93 -3.69 -1.70
CA ILE A 76 -15.50 -4.92 -1.13
C ILE A 76 -16.75 -4.63 -0.32
N HIS A 77 -16.70 -3.69 0.61
CA HIS A 77 -17.79 -3.47 1.55
C HIS A 77 -18.87 -2.54 1.02
N ARG A 78 -18.51 -1.46 0.34
CA ARG A 78 -19.48 -0.49 -0.15
C ARG A 78 -20.09 -0.87 -1.49
N PHE A 79 -19.31 -1.53 -2.34
CA PHE A 79 -19.73 -1.83 -3.71
C PHE A 79 -19.72 -3.33 -3.99
N LYS A 80 -19.70 -4.15 -2.95
CA LYS A 80 -19.82 -5.62 -3.02
C LYS A 80 -18.81 -6.27 -3.97
N GLY A 81 -17.59 -5.74 -3.99
CA GLY A 81 -16.51 -6.26 -4.85
C GLY A 81 -16.46 -5.62 -6.23
N GLY A 82 -17.38 -4.74 -6.54
CA GLY A 82 -17.46 -4.06 -7.82
C GLY A 82 -18.35 -4.79 -8.82
N PRO A 83 -18.38 -4.32 -10.09
CA PRO A 83 -17.57 -3.24 -10.64
C PRO A 83 -18.00 -1.87 -10.16
N VAL A 84 -17.01 -0.98 -9.96
CA VAL A 84 -17.27 0.38 -9.49
C VAL A 84 -16.30 1.34 -10.16
N GLY A 85 -16.78 2.51 -10.52
CA GLY A 85 -15.94 3.53 -11.16
C GLY A 85 -14.96 4.17 -10.20
N LEU A 86 -13.84 4.64 -10.75
CA LEU A 86 -12.80 5.27 -9.95
C LEU A 86 -13.30 6.45 -9.13
N GLU A 87 -14.13 7.29 -9.72
CA GLU A 87 -14.65 8.48 -9.04
C GLU A 87 -15.52 8.13 -7.85
N ALA A 88 -16.31 7.05 -7.96
CA ALA A 88 -17.14 6.59 -6.87
C ALA A 88 -16.28 6.06 -5.72
N ILE A 89 -15.23 5.31 -6.04
CA ILE A 89 -14.29 4.82 -5.01
C ILE A 89 -13.64 6.01 -4.32
N ALA A 90 -13.11 6.96 -5.08
CA ALA A 90 -12.42 8.13 -4.57
C ALA A 90 -13.32 8.93 -3.62
N ALA A 91 -14.55 9.17 -4.02
CA ALA A 91 -15.51 9.90 -3.20
C ALA A 91 -15.79 9.16 -1.90
N SER A 92 -15.88 7.83 -1.95
CA SER A 92 -16.22 7.03 -0.76
C SER A 92 -15.12 7.02 0.29
N ILE A 93 -13.86 7.22 -0.10
CA ILE A 93 -12.72 7.19 0.83
C ILE A 93 -12.07 8.55 1.03
N GLY A 94 -12.60 9.59 0.38
CA GLY A 94 -12.10 10.95 0.58
C GLY A 94 -10.76 11.22 -0.10
N GLU A 95 -10.50 10.58 -1.25
CA GLU A 95 -9.26 10.75 -1.99
C GLU A 95 -9.52 11.33 -3.37
N GLU A 96 -8.47 11.92 -3.96
CA GLU A 96 -8.55 12.41 -5.34
C GLU A 96 -8.48 11.25 -6.31
N PRO A 97 -9.39 11.18 -7.33
CA PRO A 97 -9.34 10.09 -8.30
C PRO A 97 -7.99 9.95 -9.00
N GLN A 98 -7.39 11.07 -9.38
CA GLN A 98 -6.12 11.06 -10.08
C GLN A 98 -5.00 10.47 -9.23
N THR A 99 -5.01 10.74 -7.92
CA THR A 99 -4.02 10.19 -7.00
C THR A 99 -4.15 8.68 -6.92
N LEU A 100 -5.37 8.17 -6.82
CA LEU A 100 -5.61 6.73 -6.80
C LEU A 100 -5.12 6.07 -8.08
N GLU A 101 -5.40 6.67 -9.22
CA GLU A 101 -5.00 6.13 -10.52
C GLU A 101 -3.48 6.13 -10.70
N ASP A 102 -2.80 7.17 -10.23
CA ASP A 102 -1.35 7.31 -10.44
C ASP A 102 -0.52 6.61 -9.38
N VAL A 103 -1.00 6.52 -8.14
CA VAL A 103 -0.21 6.06 -7.01
C VAL A 103 -0.62 4.68 -6.52
N ASN A 104 -1.91 4.42 -6.38
CA ASN A 104 -2.41 3.20 -5.74
C ASN A 104 -2.74 2.09 -6.74
N GLU A 105 -3.49 2.40 -7.79
CA GLU A 105 -3.94 1.39 -8.75
C GLU A 105 -2.83 0.66 -9.49
N PRO A 106 -1.74 1.33 -9.93
CA PRO A 106 -0.71 0.60 -10.68
C PRO A 106 -0.14 -0.59 -9.93
N TYR A 107 0.13 -0.44 -8.64
CA TYR A 107 0.66 -1.53 -7.83
C TYR A 107 -0.41 -2.59 -7.55
N LEU A 108 -1.62 -2.17 -7.20
CA LEU A 108 -2.72 -3.11 -6.94
C LEU A 108 -3.04 -3.96 -8.17
N LEU A 109 -2.97 -3.37 -9.36
CA LEU A 109 -3.13 -4.11 -10.62
C LEU A 109 -1.98 -5.08 -10.83
N GLN A 110 -0.75 -4.65 -10.56
CA GLN A 110 0.44 -5.45 -10.77
C GLN A 110 0.44 -6.73 -9.92
N ILE A 111 0.02 -6.61 -8.67
CA ILE A 111 -0.01 -7.76 -7.75
C ILE A 111 -1.34 -8.53 -7.81
N GLY A 112 -2.25 -8.10 -8.67
CA GLY A 112 -3.48 -8.84 -8.95
C GLY A 112 -4.58 -8.73 -7.92
N LEU A 113 -4.59 -7.67 -7.12
CA LEU A 113 -5.64 -7.46 -6.13
C LEU A 113 -6.88 -6.79 -6.72
N ILE A 114 -6.72 -6.07 -7.82
CA ILE A 114 -7.84 -5.47 -8.55
C ILE A 114 -7.74 -5.77 -10.03
N LYS A 115 -8.86 -5.63 -10.72
CA LYS A 115 -8.94 -5.69 -12.19
C LYS A 115 -9.74 -4.50 -12.70
N ARG A 116 -9.38 -4.03 -13.87
CA ARG A 116 -10.16 -3.04 -14.60
C ARG A 116 -11.06 -3.77 -15.60
N THR A 117 -12.34 -3.39 -15.61
CA THR A 117 -13.32 -3.89 -16.57
C THR A 117 -13.97 -2.70 -17.27
N PRO A 118 -14.70 -2.92 -18.39
CA PRO A 118 -15.44 -1.81 -19.02
C PRO A 118 -16.45 -1.15 -18.09
N ARG A 119 -16.88 -1.83 -17.04
CA ARG A 119 -17.87 -1.30 -16.08
C ARG A 119 -17.20 -0.64 -14.86
N GLY A 120 -15.91 -0.80 -14.70
CA GLY A 120 -15.18 -0.25 -13.56
C GLY A 120 -14.21 -1.23 -12.95
N ARG A 121 -13.78 -0.94 -11.72
CA ARG A 121 -12.79 -1.75 -11.01
C ARG A 121 -13.50 -2.81 -10.16
N ILE A 122 -12.88 -3.98 -10.09
CA ILE A 122 -13.36 -5.07 -9.24
C ILE A 122 -12.22 -5.54 -8.33
N ALA A 123 -12.58 -5.98 -7.12
CA ALA A 123 -11.65 -6.67 -6.22
C ALA A 123 -11.59 -8.14 -6.61
N THR A 124 -10.37 -8.69 -6.67
CA THR A 124 -10.17 -10.09 -7.06
C THR A 124 -10.26 -11.01 -5.85
N ALA A 125 -10.31 -12.33 -6.11
CA ALA A 125 -10.25 -13.31 -5.03
C ALA A 125 -8.97 -13.17 -4.19
N GLU A 126 -7.86 -12.77 -4.82
CA GLU A 126 -6.61 -12.51 -4.11
C GLU A 126 -6.75 -11.38 -3.08
N ALA A 127 -7.52 -10.32 -3.41
CA ALA A 127 -7.77 -9.24 -2.48
C ALA A 127 -8.53 -9.72 -1.26
N TYR A 128 -9.55 -10.53 -1.46
CA TYR A 128 -10.32 -11.10 -0.34
C TYR A 128 -9.45 -11.96 0.55
N ARG A 129 -8.59 -12.79 -0.04
CA ARG A 129 -7.66 -13.63 0.72
C ARG A 129 -6.67 -12.80 1.51
N HIS A 130 -6.09 -11.78 0.89
CA HIS A 130 -5.09 -10.94 1.55
C HIS A 130 -5.69 -10.19 2.75
N LEU A 131 -6.92 -9.70 2.61
CA LEU A 131 -7.59 -8.96 3.66
C LEU A 131 -8.31 -9.88 4.65
N ASN A 132 -8.23 -11.20 4.41
CA ASN A 132 -8.86 -12.21 5.25
C ASN A 132 -10.39 -11.99 5.35
N ILE A 133 -11.01 -11.68 4.23
CA ILE A 133 -12.44 -11.44 4.11
C ILE A 133 -13.05 -12.58 3.30
N GLU A 134 -14.16 -13.12 3.79
CA GLU A 134 -14.89 -14.15 3.07
C GLU A 134 -15.60 -13.56 1.86
N GLN A 135 -15.39 -14.15 0.69
CA GLN A 135 -16.04 -13.69 -0.52
C GLN A 135 -17.48 -14.21 -0.57
N ASP A 136 -18.41 -13.27 -0.82
CA ASP A 136 -19.83 -13.58 -0.91
C ASP A 136 -20.16 -14.01 -2.34
N TYR A 137 -20.59 -15.26 -2.51
CA TYR A 137 -20.95 -15.83 -3.81
C TYR A 137 -22.48 -15.86 -3.96
N GLU A 138 -23.04 -14.76 -4.31
CA GLU A 138 -24.47 -14.78 -4.67
C GLU A 138 -24.67 -14.69 -6.16
#